data_523679cdb49ddaf7dffc7d6341b49743
#
_entry.id   523679cdb49ddaf7dffc7d6341b49743
#
_cell.length_a   1.000
_cell.length_b   1.000
_cell.length_c   1.000
_cell.angle_alpha   90.00
_cell.angle_beta   90.00
_cell.angle_gamma   90.00
#
_symmetry.space_group_name_H-M   'P 1'
#
loop_
_entity.id
_entity.type
_entity.pdbx_description
1 polymer ?
#
loop_
_entity_poly.entity_id
_entity_poly.type
_entity_poly.pdbx_seq_one_letter_code
_entity_poly.pdbx_strand_id
1 'polypeptide(L)'
;MTHGRFLAALAGLLLALTAMAAEDTAWTNTLERISSGVVSIRVDSTRAFDTEWNSSSQATGFVVDAKRGLILTNRHVVTPGPVVAEAIFRNNEEVRLTPVYRDPVHDFGFFRYDPAALHYIEPAELPLAPDGAGIGREIRVVGNDAGEQLSILAGTIARLDRQAPDYGRGKYNDFNTFYLQAASGTSGGSSGSPVINIDGEVVALNAGANNSAASSFFLPLDRIHRALNLIQQGAKVTRGTLQTMFERKAFDELKRLGLTDNSERTARSLFPEQTGMLTVAQVIPDSPAAGKLAPGDILLRINGELVTEFVPLAAILDDAVNQDIEIEVERGGKSITNTVLVTDLHSITPNEFLEFGDAIVNNLSYQQARHYNRSATGVYVANPGYLLSKSAIPRGAVITEFGSKPIESIDDLEEALNGLADGDREQVRYVTMDNPQNSIVRSFEMDRVWFPVRRCSRDDATGIWPCRELGPGPEPSPPKVGHTQLKEYDDPRVRAIAPSLVVVTFDLPYT
;
A
#
# COMPACT_ATOMS: atom_id res chain seq x y z
N MET A 1 39.67 -18.66 -53.25
CA MET A 1 39.11 -17.67 -52.33
C MET A 1 37.90 -18.18 -51.53
N THR A 2 37.26 -19.28 -51.81
CA THR A 2 36.06 -19.82 -51.15
C THR A 2 36.33 -20.54 -49.83
N HIS A 3 37.45 -21.22 -49.65
CA HIS A 3 37.76 -22.00 -48.43
C HIS A 3 38.10 -21.16 -47.22
N GLY A 4 38.70 -19.97 -47.38
CA GLY A 4 39.00 -19.05 -46.26
C GLY A 4 37.77 -18.41 -45.66
N ARG A 5 36.72 -18.16 -46.46
CA ARG A 5 35.44 -17.59 -45.95
C ARG A 5 34.61 -18.62 -45.16
N PHE A 6 34.71 -19.90 -45.56
CA PHE A 6 34.00 -20.98 -44.84
C PHE A 6 34.63 -21.27 -43.47
N LEU A 7 35.97 -21.26 -43.37
CA LEU A 7 36.70 -21.40 -42.10
C LEU A 7 36.44 -20.22 -41.15
N ALA A 8 36.40 -19.00 -41.67
CA ALA A 8 36.08 -17.81 -40.84
C ALA A 8 34.64 -17.83 -40.34
N ALA A 9 33.66 -18.27 -41.14
CA ALA A 9 32.27 -18.43 -40.74
C ALA A 9 32.10 -19.54 -39.68
N LEU A 10 32.82 -20.67 -39.83
CA LEU A 10 32.80 -21.76 -38.87
C LEU A 10 33.44 -21.36 -37.51
N ALA A 11 34.56 -20.64 -37.57
CA ALA A 11 35.20 -20.08 -36.36
C ALA A 11 34.34 -19.05 -35.66
N GLY A 12 33.63 -18.19 -36.40
CA GLY A 12 32.65 -17.24 -35.85
C GLY A 12 31.45 -17.94 -35.20
N LEU A 13 30.95 -19.03 -35.83
CA LEU A 13 29.85 -19.82 -35.26
C LEU A 13 30.29 -20.57 -33.99
N LEU A 14 31.48 -21.13 -33.96
CA LEU A 14 32.06 -21.78 -32.78
C LEU A 14 32.28 -20.78 -31.63
N LEU A 15 32.77 -19.58 -31.91
CA LEU A 15 32.90 -18.50 -30.90
C LEU A 15 31.56 -18.03 -30.35
N ALA A 16 30.54 -17.91 -31.19
CA ALA A 16 29.21 -17.56 -30.77
C ALA A 16 28.57 -18.66 -29.89
N LEU A 17 28.72 -19.93 -30.25
CA LEU A 17 28.25 -21.07 -29.46
C LEU A 17 28.94 -21.18 -28.09
N THR A 18 30.27 -20.92 -28.04
CA THR A 18 30.99 -20.91 -26.76
C THR A 18 30.62 -19.74 -25.88
N ALA A 19 30.33 -18.58 -26.46
CA ALA A 19 29.83 -17.40 -25.69
C ALA A 19 28.45 -17.65 -25.09
N MET A 20 27.50 -18.20 -25.87
CA MET A 20 26.17 -18.56 -25.37
C MET A 20 26.23 -19.64 -24.26
N ALA A 21 27.07 -20.68 -24.45
CA ALA A 21 27.25 -21.72 -23.42
C ALA A 21 27.91 -21.18 -22.14
N ALA A 22 28.79 -20.19 -22.24
CA ALA A 22 29.41 -19.54 -21.10
C ALA A 22 28.41 -18.68 -20.33
N GLU A 23 27.51 -17.99 -21.03
CA GLU A 23 26.45 -17.17 -20.44
C GLU A 23 25.39 -18.02 -19.74
N ASP A 24 24.91 -19.09 -20.35
CA ASP A 24 24.00 -20.06 -19.73
C ASP A 24 24.60 -20.67 -18.45
N THR A 25 25.90 -20.95 -18.44
CA THR A 25 26.61 -21.46 -17.26
C THR A 25 26.69 -20.40 -16.17
N ALA A 26 26.91 -19.12 -16.51
CA ALA A 26 26.99 -18.03 -15.57
C ALA A 26 25.63 -17.80 -14.86
N TRP A 27 24.53 -17.80 -15.61
CA TRP A 27 23.18 -17.71 -15.03
C TRP A 27 22.87 -18.92 -14.13
N THR A 28 23.22 -20.14 -14.55
CA THR A 28 22.99 -21.33 -13.73
C THR A 28 23.70 -21.22 -12.38
N ASN A 29 24.98 -20.85 -12.37
CA ASN A 29 25.76 -20.67 -11.14
C ASN A 29 25.19 -19.57 -10.23
N THR A 30 24.74 -18.46 -10.82
CA THR A 30 24.13 -17.36 -10.07
C THR A 30 22.82 -17.80 -9.41
N LEU A 31 21.94 -18.46 -10.17
CA LEU A 31 20.64 -18.95 -9.67
C LEU A 31 20.81 -20.01 -8.57
N GLU A 32 21.77 -20.93 -8.71
CA GLU A 32 22.10 -21.90 -7.65
C GLU A 32 22.51 -21.20 -6.35
N ARG A 33 23.37 -20.19 -6.47
CA ARG A 33 23.90 -19.42 -5.33
C ARG A 33 22.80 -18.67 -4.58
N ILE A 34 21.90 -17.96 -5.28
CA ILE A 34 20.90 -17.08 -4.65
C ILE A 34 19.63 -17.82 -4.22
N SER A 35 19.34 -18.98 -4.77
CA SER A 35 18.06 -19.67 -4.60
C SER A 35 17.74 -20.04 -3.16
N SER A 36 18.74 -20.23 -2.28
CA SER A 36 18.52 -20.48 -0.86
C SER A 36 18.00 -19.27 -0.10
N GLY A 37 18.16 -18.06 -0.65
CA GLY A 37 17.68 -16.82 -0.06
C GLY A 37 16.33 -16.36 -0.58
N VAL A 38 15.73 -17.05 -1.58
CA VAL A 38 14.38 -16.74 -2.09
C VAL A 38 13.37 -17.66 -1.41
N VAL A 39 12.30 -17.08 -0.89
CA VAL A 39 11.29 -17.80 -0.11
C VAL A 39 9.89 -17.63 -0.68
N SER A 40 9.05 -18.64 -0.50
CA SER A 40 7.61 -18.52 -0.63
C SER A 40 7.03 -17.96 0.66
N ILE A 41 6.14 -16.99 0.57
CA ILE A 41 5.46 -16.41 1.72
C ILE A 41 3.98 -16.77 1.65
N ARG A 42 3.47 -17.39 2.72
CA ARG A 42 2.02 -17.54 2.96
C ARG A 42 1.57 -16.45 3.91
N VAL A 43 0.48 -15.79 3.58
CA VAL A 43 -0.04 -14.66 4.36
C VAL A 43 -1.53 -14.82 4.57
N ASP A 44 -1.96 -14.72 5.82
CA ASP A 44 -3.36 -14.66 6.23
C ASP A 44 -3.62 -13.30 6.87
N SER A 45 -4.29 -12.41 6.14
CA SER A 45 -4.83 -11.15 6.68
C SER A 45 -6.05 -11.46 7.52
N THR A 46 -5.93 -11.37 8.85
CA THR A 46 -6.96 -11.84 9.78
C THR A 46 -8.10 -10.85 9.99
N ARG A 47 -7.91 -9.60 9.60
CA ARG A 47 -8.92 -8.52 9.63
C ARG A 47 -8.78 -7.65 8.39
N ALA A 48 -9.90 -7.15 7.87
CA ALA A 48 -9.88 -6.05 6.91
C ALA A 48 -9.30 -4.81 7.58
N PHE A 49 -8.48 -4.05 6.87
CA PHE A 49 -7.88 -2.82 7.40
C PHE A 49 -7.46 -1.90 6.25
N ASP A 50 -7.83 -0.63 6.31
CA ASP A 50 -7.58 0.36 5.26
C ASP A 50 -8.03 -0.17 3.88
N THR A 51 -7.14 -0.24 2.90
CA THR A 51 -7.45 -0.71 1.55
C THR A 51 -7.61 -2.23 1.44
N GLU A 52 -7.05 -2.98 2.40
CA GLU A 52 -6.94 -4.43 2.30
C GLU A 52 -8.14 -5.17 2.88
N TRP A 53 -8.47 -6.31 2.28
CA TRP A 53 -9.50 -7.23 2.77
C TRP A 53 -8.87 -8.36 3.61
N ASN A 54 -9.67 -9.00 4.43
CA ASN A 54 -9.24 -10.24 5.08
C ASN A 54 -9.22 -11.38 4.05
N SER A 55 -8.05 -11.92 3.78
CA SER A 55 -7.83 -12.95 2.77
C SER A 55 -6.54 -13.71 3.02
N SER A 56 -6.48 -14.92 2.47
CA SER A 56 -5.24 -15.70 2.38
C SER A 56 -4.61 -15.51 1.00
N SER A 57 -3.30 -15.38 0.95
CA SER A 57 -2.54 -15.20 -0.28
C SER A 57 -1.17 -15.86 -0.21
N GLN A 58 -0.56 -16.04 -1.38
CA GLN A 58 0.83 -16.47 -1.53
C GLN A 58 1.61 -15.42 -2.30
N ALA A 59 2.88 -15.27 -1.93
CA ALA A 59 3.78 -14.30 -2.52
C ALA A 59 5.22 -14.81 -2.47
N THR A 60 6.13 -14.00 -2.93
CA THR A 60 7.58 -14.22 -2.86
C THR A 60 8.21 -13.19 -1.92
N GLY A 61 9.31 -13.57 -1.30
CA GLY A 61 10.23 -12.66 -0.63
C GLY A 61 11.65 -13.18 -0.77
N PHE A 62 12.60 -12.38 -0.33
CA PHE A 62 14.00 -12.79 -0.35
C PHE A 62 14.78 -12.17 0.81
N VAL A 63 15.81 -12.90 1.25
CA VAL A 63 16.64 -12.52 2.39
C VAL A 63 17.59 -11.39 1.98
N VAL A 64 17.51 -10.26 2.68
CA VAL A 64 18.38 -9.08 2.52
C VAL A 64 19.34 -8.86 3.69
N ASP A 65 19.15 -9.58 4.78
CA ASP A 65 20.05 -9.62 5.94
C ASP A 65 19.82 -10.96 6.66
N ALA A 66 20.66 -11.94 6.36
CA ALA A 66 20.54 -13.28 6.92
C ALA A 66 20.82 -13.31 8.44
N LYS A 67 21.71 -12.45 8.92
CA LYS A 67 22.07 -12.37 10.34
C LYS A 67 20.92 -11.84 11.19
N ARG A 68 20.16 -10.86 10.69
CA ARG A 68 19.00 -10.27 11.37
C ARG A 68 17.69 -10.95 10.99
N GLY A 69 17.72 -11.88 10.04
CA GLY A 69 16.54 -12.56 9.52
C GLY A 69 15.59 -11.64 8.75
N LEU A 70 16.10 -10.63 8.02
CA LEU A 70 15.25 -9.69 7.28
C LEU A 70 14.94 -10.22 5.87
N ILE A 71 13.65 -10.24 5.55
CA ILE A 71 13.11 -10.58 4.24
C ILE A 71 12.44 -9.35 3.65
N LEU A 72 12.81 -8.99 2.42
CA LEU A 72 12.16 -7.97 1.62
C LEU A 72 11.06 -8.59 0.77
N THR A 73 9.92 -7.91 0.70
CA THR A 73 8.77 -8.25 -0.15
C THR A 73 7.94 -6.99 -0.45
N ASN A 74 6.78 -7.13 -1.07
CA ASN A 74 5.88 -5.99 -1.29
C ASN A 74 5.13 -5.58 -0.01
N ARG A 75 4.68 -4.32 0.04
CA ARG A 75 3.83 -3.80 1.11
C ARG A 75 2.52 -4.56 1.21
N HIS A 76 1.88 -4.85 0.07
CA HIS A 76 0.62 -5.58 0.04
C HIS A 76 0.73 -7.03 0.54
N VAL A 77 1.96 -7.59 0.62
CA VAL A 77 2.28 -8.89 1.23
C VAL A 77 2.44 -8.74 2.75
N VAL A 78 3.20 -7.70 3.21
CA VAL A 78 3.35 -7.42 4.65
C VAL A 78 2.03 -6.97 5.28
N THR A 79 1.14 -6.39 4.51
CA THR A 79 -0.17 -5.83 4.81
C THR A 79 -0.17 -4.69 5.83
N PRO A 80 -1.06 -3.72 5.75
CA PRO A 80 -1.18 -2.66 6.76
C PRO A 80 -1.85 -3.13 8.05
N GLY A 81 -2.69 -4.17 7.98
CA GLY A 81 -3.49 -4.70 9.08
C GLY A 81 -2.89 -5.91 9.81
N PRO A 82 -3.69 -6.55 10.68
CA PRO A 82 -3.29 -7.77 11.39
C PRO A 82 -3.03 -8.93 10.43
N VAL A 83 -1.87 -9.58 10.57
CA VAL A 83 -1.42 -10.63 9.67
C VAL A 83 -0.77 -11.78 10.42
N VAL A 84 -0.99 -13.00 9.92
CA VAL A 84 -0.19 -14.19 10.24
C VAL A 84 0.56 -14.57 8.97
N ALA A 85 1.87 -14.71 9.04
CA ALA A 85 2.69 -14.99 7.87
C ALA A 85 3.79 -16.01 8.19
N GLU A 86 4.13 -16.80 7.17
CA GLU A 86 5.17 -17.83 7.22
C GLU A 86 6.02 -17.77 5.95
N ALA A 87 7.33 -17.96 6.09
CA ALA A 87 8.23 -18.16 4.97
C ALA A 87 8.56 -19.65 4.83
N ILE A 88 8.54 -20.12 3.59
CA ILE A 88 8.92 -21.48 3.22
C ILE A 88 10.17 -21.37 2.37
N PHE A 89 11.28 -21.92 2.87
CA PHE A 89 12.56 -21.96 2.17
C PHE A 89 12.59 -23.11 1.14
N ARG A 90 13.56 -23.07 0.22
CA ARG A 90 13.65 -24.08 -0.87
C ARG A 90 13.79 -25.53 -0.39
N ASN A 91 14.26 -25.77 0.83
CA ASN A 91 14.35 -27.09 1.46
C ASN A 91 13.07 -27.49 2.21
N ASN A 92 11.99 -26.71 2.09
CA ASN A 92 10.72 -26.82 2.80
C ASN A 92 10.78 -26.60 4.33
N GLU A 93 11.84 -25.98 4.85
CA GLU A 93 11.78 -25.46 6.22
C GLU A 93 10.83 -24.25 6.26
N GLU A 94 9.93 -24.26 7.23
CA GLU A 94 8.93 -23.21 7.44
C GLU A 94 9.29 -22.43 8.70
N VAL A 95 9.25 -21.10 8.60
CA VAL A 95 9.49 -20.21 9.75
C VAL A 95 8.43 -19.13 9.81
N ARG A 96 8.02 -18.79 11.03
CA ARG A 96 7.08 -17.69 11.27
C ARG A 96 7.72 -16.35 10.90
N LEU A 97 6.93 -15.47 10.27
CA LEU A 97 7.31 -14.12 9.94
C LEU A 97 6.64 -13.10 10.87
N THR A 98 7.42 -12.11 11.27
CA THR A 98 6.95 -10.94 12.01
C THR A 98 7.08 -9.71 11.11
N PRO A 99 6.00 -8.92 10.87
CA PRO A 99 6.10 -7.65 10.14
C PRO A 99 7.02 -6.67 10.86
N VAL A 100 7.98 -6.07 10.17
CA VAL A 100 8.91 -5.08 10.71
C VAL A 100 8.62 -3.69 10.17
N TYR A 101 8.35 -3.61 8.87
CA TYR A 101 8.14 -2.35 8.19
C TYR A 101 7.24 -2.53 6.97
N ARG A 102 6.41 -1.54 6.73
CA ARG A 102 5.62 -1.38 5.51
C ARG A 102 5.66 0.09 5.10
N ASP A 103 6.05 0.33 3.84
CA ASP A 103 6.13 1.72 3.38
C ASP A 103 4.73 2.30 3.15
N PRO A 104 4.44 3.51 3.63
CA PRO A 104 3.12 4.11 3.50
C PRO A 104 2.83 4.66 2.10
N VAL A 105 3.84 4.73 1.22
CA VAL A 105 3.73 5.29 -0.15
C VAL A 105 3.97 4.23 -1.21
N HIS A 106 5.09 3.49 -1.11
CA HIS A 106 5.54 2.57 -2.15
C HIS A 106 5.28 1.13 -1.74
N ASP A 107 5.10 0.26 -2.74
CA ASP A 107 4.72 -1.14 -2.53
C ASP A 107 5.91 -2.01 -2.11
N PHE A 108 6.52 -1.71 -0.96
CA PHE A 108 7.53 -2.56 -0.33
C PHE A 108 7.39 -2.63 1.18
N GLY A 109 7.93 -3.70 1.78
CA GLY A 109 7.98 -3.89 3.21
C GLY A 109 8.93 -5.01 3.61
N PHE A 110 9.14 -5.14 4.92
CA PHE A 110 10.06 -6.11 5.49
C PHE A 110 9.37 -6.98 6.52
N PHE A 111 9.64 -8.28 6.44
CA PHE A 111 9.40 -9.24 7.49
C PHE A 111 10.70 -9.59 8.20
N ARG A 112 10.57 -10.15 9.41
CA ARG A 112 11.66 -10.79 10.17
C ARG A 112 11.29 -12.21 10.49
N TYR A 113 12.23 -13.13 10.32
CA TYR A 113 12.19 -14.47 10.87
C TYR A 113 13.28 -14.64 11.92
N ASP A 114 13.17 -15.67 12.78
CA ASP A 114 14.24 -16.05 13.69
C ASP A 114 15.26 -16.93 12.95
N PRO A 115 16.51 -16.48 12.70
CA PRO A 115 17.52 -17.31 12.03
C PRO A 115 17.83 -18.62 12.77
N ALA A 116 17.63 -18.67 14.10
CA ALA A 116 17.86 -19.88 14.88
C ALA A 116 16.80 -20.97 14.65
N ALA A 117 15.67 -20.63 14.02
CA ALA A 117 14.63 -21.59 13.65
C ALA A 117 14.97 -22.40 12.40
N LEU A 118 15.98 -21.99 11.62
CA LEU A 118 16.49 -22.75 10.47
C LEU A 118 17.58 -23.73 10.90
N HIS A 119 17.47 -24.98 10.49
CA HIS A 119 18.37 -26.06 10.92
C HIS A 119 19.17 -26.70 9.79
N TYR A 120 18.64 -26.70 8.56
CA TYR A 120 19.17 -27.46 7.44
C TYR A 120 19.44 -26.63 6.19
N ILE A 121 19.27 -25.32 6.26
CA ILE A 121 19.56 -24.38 5.19
C ILE A 121 20.30 -23.15 5.74
N GLU A 122 21.31 -22.69 4.99
CA GLU A 122 21.92 -21.38 5.17
C GLU A 122 21.38 -20.47 4.04
N PRO A 123 20.52 -19.49 4.36
CA PRO A 123 19.98 -18.60 3.34
C PRO A 123 21.06 -17.70 2.76
N ALA A 124 21.13 -17.60 1.45
CA ALA A 124 21.93 -16.60 0.79
C ALA A 124 21.33 -15.20 1.03
N GLU A 125 22.17 -14.24 1.34
CA GLU A 125 21.80 -12.83 1.37
C GLU A 125 21.90 -12.26 -0.05
N LEU A 126 20.83 -11.61 -0.52
CA LEU A 126 20.80 -10.99 -1.84
C LEU A 126 21.11 -9.49 -1.70
N PRO A 127 22.27 -9.03 -2.23
CA PRO A 127 22.64 -7.63 -2.13
C PRO A 127 21.74 -6.74 -3.01
N LEU A 128 21.37 -5.57 -2.51
CA LEU A 128 20.61 -4.57 -3.24
C LEU A 128 21.56 -3.65 -4.03
N ALA A 129 21.33 -3.51 -5.33
CA ALA A 129 22.08 -2.66 -6.25
C ALA A 129 21.15 -1.66 -6.96
N PRO A 130 20.76 -0.53 -6.30
CA PRO A 130 19.83 0.45 -6.87
C PRO A 130 20.25 0.97 -8.25
N ASP A 131 21.56 1.19 -8.46
CA ASP A 131 22.14 1.68 -9.73
C ASP A 131 22.34 0.57 -10.77
N GLY A 132 22.00 -0.67 -10.44
CA GLY A 132 22.20 -1.82 -11.30
C GLY A 132 21.21 -1.92 -12.47
N ALA A 133 20.07 -1.24 -12.39
CA ALA A 133 19.06 -1.23 -13.43
C ALA A 133 19.48 -0.35 -14.62
N GLY A 134 19.31 -0.86 -15.85
CA GLY A 134 19.61 -0.10 -17.07
C GLY A 134 18.81 -0.63 -18.26
N ILE A 135 18.45 0.25 -19.19
CA ILE A 135 17.75 -0.15 -20.43
C ILE A 135 18.62 -1.15 -21.23
N GLY A 136 17.98 -2.22 -21.71
CA GLY A 136 18.65 -3.29 -22.47
C GLY A 136 19.39 -4.30 -21.60
N ARG A 137 19.45 -4.13 -20.28
CA ARG A 137 20.07 -5.12 -19.39
C ARG A 137 19.18 -6.36 -19.23
N GLU A 138 19.80 -7.51 -19.36
CA GLU A 138 19.16 -8.78 -19.04
C GLU A 138 18.98 -8.95 -17.55
N ILE A 139 17.84 -9.52 -17.18
CA ILE A 139 17.44 -9.78 -15.80
C ILE A 139 16.79 -11.15 -15.69
N ARG A 140 16.73 -11.64 -14.46
CA ARG A 140 15.86 -12.77 -14.08
C ARG A 140 14.97 -12.33 -12.92
N VAL A 141 13.68 -12.65 -13.01
CA VAL A 141 12.74 -12.58 -11.89
C VAL A 141 12.69 -13.97 -11.27
N VAL A 142 13.06 -14.08 -10.00
CA VAL A 142 13.20 -15.37 -9.32
C VAL A 142 12.17 -15.45 -8.19
N GLY A 143 11.20 -16.35 -8.29
CA GLY A 143 10.14 -16.40 -7.28
C GLY A 143 9.15 -17.54 -7.47
N ASN A 144 7.94 -17.35 -6.99
CA ASN A 144 6.88 -18.37 -6.97
C ASN A 144 5.77 -18.01 -7.95
N ASP A 145 6.12 -17.89 -9.24
CA ASP A 145 5.16 -17.56 -10.28
C ASP A 145 4.03 -18.62 -10.35
N ALA A 146 2.77 -18.18 -10.44
CA ALA A 146 1.60 -19.06 -10.36
C ALA A 146 1.49 -19.92 -9.09
N GLY A 147 2.22 -19.57 -8.01
CA GLY A 147 2.27 -20.34 -6.77
C GLY A 147 3.18 -21.58 -6.85
N GLU A 148 3.91 -21.77 -7.93
CA GLU A 148 4.92 -22.82 -8.09
C GLU A 148 6.24 -22.39 -7.45
N GLN A 149 6.89 -23.33 -6.74
CA GLN A 149 8.15 -23.05 -6.08
C GLN A 149 9.26 -22.83 -7.10
N LEU A 150 9.99 -21.73 -6.89
CA LEU A 150 11.20 -21.32 -7.58
C LEU A 150 11.10 -21.36 -9.11
N SER A 151 10.19 -20.59 -9.66
CA SER A 151 10.15 -20.28 -11.07
C SER A 151 11.14 -19.14 -11.41
N ILE A 152 11.71 -19.19 -12.60
CA ILE A 152 12.71 -18.24 -13.10
C ILE A 152 12.23 -17.69 -14.43
N LEU A 153 11.95 -16.38 -14.46
CA LEU A 153 11.48 -15.70 -15.66
C LEU A 153 12.59 -14.81 -16.21
N ALA A 154 12.97 -15.06 -17.47
CA ALA A 154 13.92 -14.22 -18.18
C ALA A 154 13.23 -12.94 -18.67
N GLY A 155 13.95 -11.83 -18.64
CA GLY A 155 13.47 -10.57 -19.16
C GLY A 155 14.59 -9.60 -19.50
N THR A 156 14.20 -8.47 -20.10
CA THR A 156 15.10 -7.35 -20.41
C THR A 156 14.42 -6.07 -19.96
N ILE A 157 15.15 -5.20 -19.26
CA ILE A 157 14.63 -3.88 -18.85
C ILE A 157 14.41 -3.04 -20.11
N ALA A 158 13.16 -2.69 -20.35
CA ALA A 158 12.74 -1.93 -21.53
C ALA A 158 12.59 -0.42 -21.25
N ARG A 159 12.28 -0.05 -19.97
CA ARG A 159 12.01 1.32 -19.56
C ARG A 159 12.36 1.53 -18.10
N LEU A 160 12.83 2.77 -17.75
CA LEU A 160 13.18 3.16 -16.39
C LEU A 160 12.22 4.20 -15.80
N ASP A 161 11.32 4.77 -16.59
CA ASP A 161 10.53 5.96 -16.23
C ASP A 161 9.03 5.75 -16.46
N ARG A 162 8.54 4.52 -16.26
CA ARG A 162 7.12 4.23 -16.41
C ARG A 162 6.34 4.83 -15.26
N GLN A 163 5.15 5.36 -15.54
CA GLN A 163 4.18 5.73 -14.52
C GLN A 163 3.79 4.51 -13.65
N ALA A 164 3.65 4.72 -12.36
CA ALA A 164 3.21 3.69 -11.43
C ALA A 164 1.89 3.03 -11.90
N PRO A 165 1.71 1.72 -11.66
CA PRO A 165 0.47 1.04 -12.01
C PRO A 165 -0.73 1.67 -11.29
N ASP A 166 -1.85 1.81 -11.98
CA ASP A 166 -3.13 2.20 -11.38
C ASP A 166 -4.00 0.95 -11.18
N TYR A 167 -4.22 0.58 -9.93
CA TYR A 167 -5.08 -0.54 -9.53
C TYR A 167 -6.55 -0.12 -9.34
N GLY A 168 -6.87 1.13 -9.62
CA GLY A 168 -8.20 1.69 -9.56
C GLY A 168 -8.52 2.43 -8.25
N ARG A 169 -9.66 3.11 -8.25
CA ARG A 169 -10.12 3.90 -7.10
C ARG A 169 -10.40 3.00 -5.90
N GLY A 170 -10.04 3.45 -4.71
CA GLY A 170 -10.22 2.70 -3.47
C GLY A 170 -9.20 1.58 -3.25
N LYS A 171 -8.26 1.41 -4.17
CA LYS A 171 -7.13 0.52 -4.03
C LYS A 171 -5.90 1.30 -3.57
N TYR A 172 -4.91 0.57 -3.07
CA TYR A 172 -3.61 1.17 -2.83
C TYR A 172 -2.94 1.42 -4.18
N ASN A 173 -2.55 2.64 -4.44
CA ASN A 173 -1.83 3.03 -5.65
C ASN A 173 -0.59 3.83 -5.25
N ASP A 174 0.56 3.43 -5.75
CA ASP A 174 1.79 4.19 -5.56
C ASP A 174 1.70 5.55 -6.25
N PHE A 175 2.32 6.54 -5.66
CA PHE A 175 2.40 7.90 -6.19
C PHE A 175 3.76 8.53 -5.88
N ASN A 176 4.10 9.62 -6.56
CA ASN A 176 5.41 10.27 -6.44
C ASN A 176 6.57 9.31 -6.67
N THR A 177 6.41 8.41 -7.62
CA THR A 177 7.42 7.43 -8.01
C THR A 177 7.25 7.05 -9.48
N PHE A 178 8.24 6.37 -10.02
CA PHE A 178 8.20 5.69 -11.31
C PHE A 178 8.45 4.20 -11.12
N TYR A 179 8.18 3.42 -12.14
CA TYR A 179 8.42 1.99 -12.19
C TYR A 179 9.32 1.64 -13.37
N LEU A 180 10.13 0.63 -13.19
CA LEU A 180 10.84 -0.02 -14.28
C LEU A 180 9.87 -0.96 -14.99
N GLN A 181 10.05 -1.11 -16.30
CA GLN A 181 9.27 -2.04 -17.10
C GLN A 181 10.20 -3.03 -17.79
N ALA A 182 9.84 -4.29 -17.74
CA ALA A 182 10.49 -5.32 -18.56
C ALA A 182 9.50 -5.98 -19.51
N ALA A 183 10.03 -6.46 -20.63
CA ALA A 183 9.35 -7.35 -21.55
C ALA A 183 9.41 -8.78 -21.00
N SER A 184 8.60 -9.06 -19.97
CA SER A 184 8.43 -10.38 -19.34
C SER A 184 7.01 -10.46 -18.80
N GLY A 185 6.47 -11.65 -18.63
CA GLY A 185 5.15 -11.85 -18.01
C GLY A 185 5.33 -12.51 -16.64
N THR A 186 4.96 -11.83 -15.56
CA THR A 186 4.83 -12.41 -14.22
C THR A 186 3.37 -12.64 -13.90
N SER A 187 3.05 -13.57 -13.02
CA SER A 187 1.68 -13.90 -12.61
C SER A 187 1.49 -13.83 -11.10
N GLY A 188 0.32 -14.22 -10.60
CA GLY A 188 0.06 -14.27 -9.15
C GLY A 188 1.05 -15.17 -8.42
N GLY A 189 1.52 -14.76 -7.24
CA GLY A 189 2.56 -15.44 -6.47
C GLY A 189 3.96 -14.83 -6.66
N SER A 190 4.23 -14.17 -7.78
CA SER A 190 5.52 -13.53 -8.07
C SER A 190 5.71 -12.15 -7.39
N SER A 191 4.69 -11.60 -6.76
CA SER A 191 4.81 -10.36 -5.98
C SER A 191 5.91 -10.50 -4.93
N GLY A 192 6.81 -9.50 -4.85
CA GLY A 192 7.95 -9.50 -3.93
C GLY A 192 9.16 -10.30 -4.40
N SER A 193 9.15 -10.83 -5.63
CA SER A 193 10.32 -11.50 -6.22
C SER A 193 11.47 -10.53 -6.45
N PRO A 194 12.72 -10.94 -6.17
CA PRO A 194 13.89 -10.20 -6.59
C PRO A 194 14.02 -10.19 -8.11
N VAL A 195 14.32 -9.03 -8.67
CA VAL A 195 14.75 -8.86 -10.05
C VAL A 195 16.26 -8.74 -10.04
N ILE A 196 16.96 -9.74 -10.56
CA ILE A 196 18.41 -9.84 -10.43
C ILE A 196 19.13 -9.62 -11.77
N ASN A 197 20.36 -9.12 -11.68
CA ASN A 197 21.35 -9.14 -12.76
C ASN A 197 22.14 -10.46 -12.75
N ILE A 198 23.05 -10.62 -13.71
CA ILE A 198 23.88 -11.85 -13.86
C ILE A 198 24.81 -12.07 -12.65
N ASP A 199 25.17 -11.03 -11.93
CA ASP A 199 26.02 -11.11 -10.75
C ASP A 199 25.23 -11.55 -9.49
N GLY A 200 23.90 -11.71 -9.61
CA GLY A 200 22.99 -12.08 -8.52
C GLY A 200 22.65 -10.93 -7.57
N GLU A 201 22.91 -9.70 -8.00
CA GLU A 201 22.50 -8.51 -7.28
C GLU A 201 21.06 -8.15 -7.65
N VAL A 202 20.28 -7.75 -6.66
CA VAL A 202 18.90 -7.30 -6.88
C VAL A 202 18.94 -5.87 -7.41
N VAL A 203 18.37 -5.66 -8.58
CA VAL A 203 18.32 -4.34 -9.25
C VAL A 203 16.92 -3.69 -9.17
N ALA A 204 15.89 -4.48 -8.83
CA ALA A 204 14.52 -4.00 -8.62
C ALA A 204 13.68 -5.02 -7.84
N LEU A 205 12.52 -4.59 -7.34
CA LEU A 205 11.52 -5.44 -6.68
C LEU A 205 10.33 -5.64 -7.60
N ASN A 206 9.95 -6.89 -7.87
CA ASN A 206 8.74 -7.18 -8.66
C ASN A 206 7.49 -6.78 -7.88
N ALA A 207 6.67 -5.91 -8.47
CA ALA A 207 5.44 -5.42 -7.84
C ALA A 207 4.17 -5.96 -8.51
N GLY A 208 4.23 -6.28 -9.80
CA GLY A 208 3.08 -6.78 -10.53
C GLY A 208 3.30 -6.86 -12.03
N ALA A 209 2.24 -7.22 -12.74
CA ALA A 209 2.25 -7.36 -14.20
C ALA A 209 0.97 -6.86 -14.85
N ASN A 210 1.06 -6.55 -16.14
CA ASN A 210 -0.08 -6.36 -17.01
C ASN A 210 -0.17 -7.55 -17.97
N ASN A 211 -1.12 -8.43 -17.73
CA ASN A 211 -1.30 -9.67 -18.50
C ASN A 211 -1.68 -9.40 -19.97
N SER A 212 -2.32 -8.27 -20.26
CA SER A 212 -2.71 -7.92 -21.63
C SER A 212 -1.57 -7.40 -22.48
N ALA A 213 -0.45 -6.99 -21.89
CA ALA A 213 0.72 -6.43 -22.58
C ALA A 213 2.00 -7.25 -22.38
N ALA A 214 1.94 -8.42 -21.72
CA ALA A 214 3.10 -9.24 -21.35
C ALA A 214 4.26 -8.38 -20.78
N SER A 215 3.94 -7.48 -19.85
CA SER A 215 4.90 -6.58 -19.25
C SER A 215 4.83 -6.64 -17.74
N SER A 216 5.99 -6.73 -17.11
CA SER A 216 6.14 -6.69 -15.65
C SER A 216 6.59 -5.31 -15.19
N PHE A 217 6.18 -4.96 -13.96
CA PHE A 217 6.46 -3.69 -13.32
C PHE A 217 7.30 -3.91 -12.08
N PHE A 218 8.40 -3.19 -12.00
CA PHE A 218 9.35 -3.35 -10.91
C PHE A 218 9.55 -2.02 -10.20
N LEU A 219 9.49 -2.07 -8.88
CA LEU A 219 9.77 -0.91 -8.03
C LEU A 219 11.28 -0.68 -7.95
N PRO A 220 11.76 0.56 -8.15
CA PRO A 220 13.15 0.94 -7.92
C PRO A 220 13.58 0.76 -6.46
N LEU A 221 14.87 0.52 -6.23
CA LEU A 221 15.38 0.16 -4.91
C LEU A 221 15.81 1.33 -4.03
N ASP A 222 15.84 2.56 -4.52
CA ASP A 222 16.39 3.72 -3.78
C ASP A 222 15.80 3.88 -2.38
N ARG A 223 14.48 3.89 -2.28
CA ARG A 223 13.78 4.05 -0.98
C ARG A 223 13.84 2.77 -0.15
N ILE A 224 13.86 1.62 -0.81
CA ILE A 224 14.02 0.31 -0.18
C ILE A 224 15.38 0.22 0.50
N HIS A 225 16.45 0.57 -0.22
CA HIS A 225 17.81 0.56 0.29
C HIS A 225 17.99 1.51 1.48
N ARG A 226 17.43 2.74 1.39
CA ARG A 226 17.41 3.68 2.52
C ARG A 226 16.70 3.09 3.74
N ALA A 227 15.51 2.52 3.54
CA ALA A 227 14.74 1.92 4.63
C ALA A 227 15.48 0.74 5.27
N LEU A 228 16.08 -0.16 4.47
CA LEU A 228 16.88 -1.27 4.96
C LEU A 228 18.04 -0.80 5.84
N ASN A 229 18.79 0.19 5.37
CA ASN A 229 19.93 0.75 6.13
C ASN A 229 19.49 1.32 7.49
N LEU A 230 18.36 2.04 7.56
CA LEU A 230 17.81 2.57 8.80
C LEU A 230 17.35 1.44 9.75
N ILE A 231 16.65 0.44 9.22
CA ILE A 231 16.20 -0.73 9.99
C ILE A 231 17.41 -1.49 10.57
N GLN A 232 18.46 -1.69 9.79
CA GLN A 232 19.70 -2.35 10.23
C GLN A 232 20.43 -1.59 11.35
N GLN A 233 20.31 -0.26 11.34
CA GLN A 233 20.84 0.63 12.37
C GLN A 233 19.92 0.73 13.61
N GLY A 234 18.71 0.16 13.56
CA GLY A 234 17.69 0.33 14.60
C GLY A 234 17.09 1.73 14.64
N ALA A 235 17.22 2.49 13.55
CA ALA A 235 16.68 3.83 13.41
C ALA A 235 15.24 3.80 12.84
N LYS A 236 14.45 4.83 13.18
CA LYS A 236 13.11 5.00 12.60
C LYS A 236 13.24 5.35 11.11
N VAL A 237 12.48 4.67 10.27
CA VAL A 237 12.36 5.04 8.86
C VAL A 237 11.41 6.22 8.74
N THR A 238 11.94 7.39 8.36
CA THR A 238 11.15 8.59 8.11
C THR A 238 10.63 8.62 6.68
N ARG A 239 9.38 9.09 6.48
CA ARG A 239 8.78 9.31 5.15
C ARG A 239 8.12 10.69 5.12
N GLY A 240 8.84 11.64 4.51
CA GLY A 240 8.38 13.02 4.41
C GLY A 240 7.27 13.20 3.39
N THR A 241 6.30 14.06 3.72
CA THR A 241 5.20 14.38 2.81
C THR A 241 4.77 15.85 2.94
N LEU A 242 4.35 16.41 1.82
CA LEU A 242 3.62 17.68 1.73
C LEU A 242 2.12 17.42 1.56
N GLN A 243 1.71 16.16 1.54
CA GLN A 243 0.38 15.70 1.14
C GLN A 243 -0.01 16.23 -0.27
N THR A 244 0.98 16.21 -1.15
CA THR A 244 0.89 16.67 -2.53
C THR A 244 1.30 15.54 -3.46
N MET A 245 0.50 15.31 -4.49
CA MET A 245 0.86 14.38 -5.57
C MET A 245 1.52 15.16 -6.69
N PHE A 246 2.65 14.64 -7.15
CA PHE A 246 3.37 15.14 -8.30
C PHE A 246 3.26 14.15 -9.45
N GLU A 247 3.31 14.66 -10.68
CA GLU A 247 3.44 13.88 -11.89
C GLU A 247 4.58 14.43 -12.75
N ARG A 248 5.25 13.58 -13.51
CA ARG A 248 6.28 14.01 -14.45
C ARG A 248 5.65 14.33 -15.79
N LYS A 249 5.93 15.53 -16.33
CA LYS A 249 5.50 15.98 -17.66
C LYS A 249 6.69 16.31 -18.54
N ALA A 250 6.54 16.03 -19.83
CA ALA A 250 7.53 16.41 -20.82
C ALA A 250 7.62 17.95 -20.97
N PHE A 251 8.78 18.46 -21.39
CA PHE A 251 8.99 19.90 -21.52
C PHE A 251 7.96 20.59 -22.43
N ASP A 252 7.47 19.94 -23.48
CA ASP A 252 6.43 20.51 -24.36
C ASP A 252 5.10 20.70 -23.64
N GLU A 253 4.75 19.79 -22.74
CA GLU A 253 3.54 19.94 -21.92
C GLU A 253 3.74 21.01 -20.85
N LEU A 254 4.92 21.08 -20.24
CA LEU A 254 5.30 22.10 -19.26
C LEU A 254 5.24 23.51 -19.84
N LYS A 255 5.65 23.70 -21.10
CA LYS A 255 5.50 24.99 -21.79
C LYS A 255 4.04 25.44 -21.89
N ARG A 256 3.12 24.53 -22.11
CA ARG A 256 1.68 24.84 -22.12
C ARG A 256 1.16 25.23 -20.73
N LEU A 257 1.81 24.75 -19.67
CA LEU A 257 1.53 25.15 -18.28
C LEU A 257 2.23 26.45 -17.88
N GLY A 258 3.15 26.95 -18.72
CA GLY A 258 3.84 28.21 -18.49
C GLY A 258 5.30 28.10 -18.10
N LEU A 259 5.96 26.94 -18.34
CA LEU A 259 7.41 26.84 -18.13
C LEU A 259 8.13 27.85 -19.02
N THR A 260 8.96 28.69 -18.42
CA THR A 260 9.74 29.68 -19.17
C THR A 260 10.93 29.05 -19.89
N ASP A 261 11.36 29.64 -20.99
CA ASP A 261 12.55 29.19 -21.73
C ASP A 261 13.82 29.26 -20.86
N ASN A 262 13.86 30.13 -19.86
CA ASN A 262 14.98 30.22 -18.94
C ASN A 262 15.04 29.03 -18.00
N SER A 263 13.91 28.65 -17.41
CA SER A 263 13.78 27.50 -16.51
C SER A 263 14.10 26.20 -17.25
N GLU A 264 13.58 26.04 -18.47
CA GLU A 264 13.90 24.86 -19.29
C GLU A 264 15.38 24.77 -19.64
N ARG A 265 16.01 25.88 -20.08
CA ARG A 265 17.45 25.90 -20.39
C ARG A 265 18.28 25.52 -19.17
N THR A 266 17.91 26.02 -17.99
CA THR A 266 18.59 25.71 -16.75
C THR A 266 18.49 24.22 -16.43
N ALA A 267 17.28 23.64 -16.52
CA ALA A 267 17.06 22.23 -16.29
C ALA A 267 17.86 21.34 -17.24
N ARG A 268 17.80 21.64 -18.55
CA ARG A 268 18.55 20.89 -19.57
C ARG A 268 20.07 21.05 -19.47
N SER A 269 20.55 22.19 -18.96
CA SER A 269 21.98 22.41 -18.75
C SER A 269 22.52 21.60 -17.58
N LEU A 270 21.75 21.48 -16.50
CA LEU A 270 22.14 20.72 -15.31
C LEU A 270 21.88 19.20 -15.46
N PHE A 271 20.83 18.86 -16.17
CA PHE A 271 20.40 17.47 -16.39
C PHE A 271 20.14 17.22 -17.88
N PRO A 272 21.19 17.04 -18.71
CA PRO A 272 21.04 16.91 -20.18
C PRO A 272 20.17 15.74 -20.65
N GLU A 273 20.14 14.67 -19.86
CA GLU A 273 19.36 13.46 -20.17
C GLU A 273 17.86 13.62 -19.81
N GLN A 274 17.50 14.66 -19.08
CA GLN A 274 16.12 14.88 -18.64
C GLN A 274 15.26 15.43 -19.78
N THR A 275 14.07 14.84 -19.93
CA THR A 275 13.08 15.21 -20.98
C THR A 275 11.86 15.92 -20.41
N GLY A 276 11.82 16.20 -19.11
CA GLY A 276 10.69 16.82 -18.41
C GLY A 276 11.01 17.13 -16.95
N MET A 277 10.01 17.60 -16.22
CA MET A 277 10.10 17.95 -14.79
C MET A 277 8.81 17.52 -14.06
N LEU A 278 8.81 17.68 -12.74
CA LEU A 278 7.67 17.40 -11.89
C LEU A 278 6.66 18.55 -11.88
N THR A 279 5.38 18.22 -11.92
CA THR A 279 4.27 19.16 -11.73
C THR A 279 3.38 18.69 -10.60
N VAL A 280 2.74 19.63 -9.93
CA VAL A 280 1.70 19.33 -8.93
C VAL A 280 0.46 18.81 -9.65
N ALA A 281 0.08 17.58 -9.37
CA ALA A 281 -1.15 16.95 -9.88
C ALA A 281 -2.33 17.18 -8.92
N GLN A 282 -2.09 17.08 -7.60
CA GLN A 282 -3.13 17.23 -6.59
C GLN A 282 -2.51 17.74 -5.28
N VAL A 283 -3.23 18.63 -4.59
CA VAL A 283 -2.93 19.04 -3.21
C VAL A 283 -4.14 18.66 -2.36
N ILE A 284 -3.92 17.94 -1.28
CA ILE A 284 -4.99 17.53 -0.39
C ILE A 284 -5.49 18.74 0.42
N PRO A 285 -6.80 18.92 0.56
CA PRO A 285 -7.35 19.97 1.42
C PRO A 285 -6.81 19.88 2.86
N ASP A 286 -6.61 21.03 3.50
CA ASP A 286 -6.10 21.18 4.87
C ASP A 286 -4.70 20.60 5.12
N SER A 287 -3.97 20.25 4.03
CA SER A 287 -2.58 19.80 4.10
C SER A 287 -1.60 20.95 4.31
N PRO A 288 -0.34 20.68 4.68
CA PRO A 288 0.71 21.71 4.79
C PRO A 288 0.92 22.53 3.51
N ALA A 289 0.65 21.92 2.35
CA ALA A 289 0.77 22.59 1.04
C ALA A 289 -0.52 23.29 0.57
N ALA A 290 -1.65 23.11 1.28
CA ALA A 290 -2.91 23.74 0.90
C ALA A 290 -2.79 25.28 0.90
N GLY A 291 -3.28 25.90 -0.18
CA GLY A 291 -3.18 27.35 -0.38
C GLY A 291 -1.77 27.86 -0.79
N LYS A 292 -0.74 27.03 -0.74
CA LYS A 292 0.65 27.36 -1.13
C LYS A 292 1.00 26.78 -2.50
N LEU A 293 0.65 25.53 -2.74
CA LEU A 293 0.78 24.87 -4.03
C LEU A 293 -0.60 24.69 -4.68
N ALA A 294 -0.61 24.58 -5.99
CA ALA A 294 -1.83 24.35 -6.77
C ALA A 294 -1.57 23.37 -7.92
N PRO A 295 -2.57 22.60 -8.35
CA PRO A 295 -2.46 21.76 -9.55
C PRO A 295 -1.98 22.55 -10.76
N GLY A 296 -1.01 22.01 -11.48
CA GLY A 296 -0.36 22.66 -12.62
C GLY A 296 0.89 23.48 -12.27
N ASP A 297 1.23 23.67 -10.98
CA ASP A 297 2.51 24.25 -10.59
C ASP A 297 3.66 23.36 -11.06
N ILE A 298 4.68 23.94 -11.66
CA ILE A 298 5.89 23.23 -12.08
C ILE A 298 6.92 23.36 -10.97
N LEU A 299 7.35 22.24 -10.41
CA LEU A 299 8.38 22.22 -9.36
C LEU A 299 9.73 22.62 -9.98
N LEU A 300 10.33 23.68 -9.46
CA LEU A 300 11.66 24.12 -9.86
C LEU A 300 12.69 23.71 -8.82
N ARG A 301 12.60 24.22 -7.60
CA ARG A 301 13.61 24.03 -6.57
C ARG A 301 13.01 23.70 -5.22
N ILE A 302 13.82 23.00 -4.43
CA ILE A 302 13.60 22.84 -2.99
C ILE A 302 14.89 23.28 -2.29
N ASN A 303 14.79 24.23 -1.34
CA ASN A 303 15.92 24.81 -0.62
C ASN A 303 17.03 25.32 -1.57
N GLY A 304 16.64 25.88 -2.72
CA GLY A 304 17.54 26.39 -3.74
C GLY A 304 18.09 25.36 -4.73
N GLU A 305 17.94 24.05 -4.48
CA GLU A 305 18.40 22.98 -5.36
C GLU A 305 17.33 22.63 -6.42
N LEU A 306 17.71 22.50 -7.69
CA LEU A 306 16.82 22.12 -8.78
C LEU A 306 16.39 20.65 -8.62
N VAL A 307 15.09 20.40 -8.62
CA VAL A 307 14.48 19.06 -8.45
C VAL A 307 13.59 18.73 -9.64
N THR A 308 13.98 17.73 -10.42
CA THR A 308 13.29 17.33 -11.66
C THR A 308 12.67 15.94 -11.59
N GLU A 309 13.00 15.15 -10.54
CA GLU A 309 12.65 13.74 -10.44
C GLU A 309 12.16 13.35 -9.03
N PHE A 310 11.48 12.21 -8.95
CA PHE A 310 10.89 11.70 -7.71
C PHE A 310 11.93 11.26 -6.66
N VAL A 311 13.05 10.64 -7.08
CA VAL A 311 14.05 10.11 -6.14
C VAL A 311 14.71 11.24 -5.33
N PRO A 312 15.22 12.32 -5.94
CA PRO A 312 15.71 13.49 -5.22
C PRO A 312 14.61 14.16 -4.36
N LEU A 313 13.39 14.31 -4.90
CA LEU A 313 12.26 14.85 -4.17
C LEU A 313 12.00 14.05 -2.88
N ALA A 314 11.86 12.73 -3.00
CA ALA A 314 11.61 11.85 -1.86
C ALA A 314 12.76 11.91 -0.85
N ALA A 315 14.03 11.97 -1.30
CA ALA A 315 15.20 12.06 -0.42
C ALA A 315 15.14 13.34 0.44
N ILE A 316 14.91 14.49 -0.18
CA ILE A 316 14.82 15.77 0.53
C ILE A 316 13.68 15.76 1.54
N LEU A 317 12.49 15.26 1.15
CA LEU A 317 11.33 15.21 2.03
C LEU A 317 11.55 14.25 3.21
N ASP A 318 12.14 13.06 2.96
CA ASP A 318 12.41 12.06 4.00
C ASP A 318 13.40 12.56 5.07
N ASP A 319 14.37 13.41 4.66
CA ASP A 319 15.38 13.98 5.56
C ASP A 319 14.90 15.26 6.27
N ALA A 320 13.87 15.93 5.73
CA ALA A 320 13.30 17.17 6.25
C ALA A 320 12.04 16.99 7.11
N VAL A 321 11.72 15.76 7.56
CA VAL A 321 10.52 15.50 8.38
C VAL A 321 10.50 16.41 9.62
N ASN A 322 9.35 17.07 9.87
CA ASN A 322 9.14 18.10 10.91
C ASN A 322 9.98 19.36 10.74
N GLN A 323 10.44 19.66 9.52
CA GLN A 323 11.13 20.89 9.19
C GLN A 323 10.38 21.65 8.09
N ASP A 324 10.53 22.96 8.09
CA ASP A 324 10.09 23.80 7.00
C ASP A 324 11.10 23.72 5.85
N ILE A 325 10.58 23.60 4.62
CA ILE A 325 11.38 23.69 3.39
C ILE A 325 10.88 24.84 2.52
N GLU A 326 11.81 25.46 1.81
CA GLU A 326 11.50 26.43 0.77
C GLU A 326 11.22 25.71 -0.55
N ILE A 327 10.05 25.93 -1.14
CA ILE A 327 9.67 25.36 -2.43
C ILE A 327 9.47 26.49 -3.43
N GLU A 328 10.22 26.45 -4.53
CA GLU A 328 10.04 27.30 -5.68
C GLU A 328 9.31 26.55 -6.78
N VAL A 329 8.20 27.13 -7.24
CA VAL A 329 7.41 26.60 -8.36
C VAL A 329 7.22 27.67 -9.43
N GLU A 330 6.99 27.25 -10.65
CA GLU A 330 6.58 28.15 -11.73
C GLU A 330 5.09 27.96 -12.04
N ARG A 331 4.31 29.02 -11.94
CA ARG A 331 2.87 29.06 -12.16
C ARG A 331 2.53 30.11 -13.22
N GLY A 332 2.12 29.65 -14.41
CA GLY A 332 1.77 30.56 -15.50
C GLY A 332 2.91 31.53 -15.88
N GLY A 333 4.15 31.04 -15.92
CA GLY A 333 5.35 31.82 -16.27
C GLY A 333 5.89 32.72 -15.16
N LYS A 334 5.41 32.56 -13.92
CA LYS A 334 5.88 33.34 -12.76
C LYS A 334 6.45 32.38 -11.71
N SER A 335 7.66 32.67 -11.24
CA SER A 335 8.24 32.00 -10.09
C SER A 335 7.52 32.42 -8.80
N ILE A 336 7.16 31.44 -7.98
CA ILE A 336 6.51 31.59 -6.68
C ILE A 336 7.29 30.73 -5.68
N THR A 337 7.71 31.35 -4.58
CA THR A 337 8.40 30.66 -3.48
C THR A 337 7.49 30.60 -2.26
N ASN A 338 7.37 29.43 -1.68
CA ASN A 338 6.57 29.18 -0.48
C ASN A 338 7.39 28.38 0.54
N THR A 339 7.15 28.64 1.81
CA THR A 339 7.65 27.80 2.91
C THR A 339 6.58 26.79 3.29
N VAL A 340 6.91 25.48 3.28
CA VAL A 340 5.99 24.40 3.55
C VAL A 340 6.58 23.45 4.58
N LEU A 341 5.80 23.11 5.62
CA LEU A 341 6.19 22.12 6.62
C LEU A 341 6.14 20.73 6.01
N VAL A 342 7.21 19.95 6.15
CA VAL A 342 7.24 18.53 5.81
C VAL A 342 6.74 17.73 7.00
N THR A 343 5.66 16.97 6.82
CA THR A 343 5.12 16.09 7.85
C THR A 343 5.57 14.64 7.65
N ASP A 344 5.53 13.83 8.71
CA ASP A 344 5.83 12.39 8.63
C ASP A 344 4.56 11.66 8.12
N LEU A 345 4.66 11.01 6.97
CA LEU A 345 3.55 10.26 6.40
C LEU A 345 3.08 9.12 7.31
N HIS A 346 3.96 8.57 8.15
CA HIS A 346 3.57 7.58 9.15
C HIS A 346 2.59 8.13 10.18
N SER A 347 2.62 9.43 10.49
CA SER A 347 1.70 10.05 11.45
C SER A 347 0.25 10.12 10.97
N ILE A 348 0.02 10.04 9.65
CA ILE A 348 -1.30 10.03 9.01
C ILE A 348 -1.62 8.69 8.33
N THR A 349 -0.83 7.65 8.65
CA THR A 349 -1.08 6.28 8.21
C THR A 349 -1.71 5.51 9.37
N PRO A 350 -2.90 4.93 9.21
CA PRO A 350 -3.58 4.23 10.28
C PRO A 350 -2.74 3.08 10.85
N ASN A 351 -2.72 2.97 12.17
CA ASN A 351 -2.07 1.91 12.93
C ASN A 351 -2.98 1.34 14.03
N GLU A 352 -4.26 1.73 14.03
CA GLU A 352 -5.27 1.33 15.00
C GLU A 352 -6.61 1.13 14.32
N PHE A 353 -7.45 0.27 14.90
CA PHE A 353 -8.85 0.11 14.49
C PHE A 353 -9.77 -0.06 15.69
N LEU A 354 -11.04 0.31 15.49
CA LEU A 354 -12.14 -0.07 16.35
C LEU A 354 -12.89 -1.26 15.73
N GLU A 355 -13.25 -2.22 16.57
CA GLU A 355 -14.13 -3.33 16.25
C GLU A 355 -15.38 -3.23 17.11
N PHE A 356 -16.56 -3.16 16.47
CA PHE A 356 -17.86 -3.14 17.13
C PHE A 356 -18.91 -3.73 16.19
N GLY A 357 -19.79 -4.59 16.70
CA GLY A 357 -20.79 -5.24 15.87
C GLY A 357 -20.21 -5.98 14.66
N ASP A 358 -19.05 -6.61 14.83
CA ASP A 358 -18.23 -7.22 13.76
C ASP A 358 -17.72 -6.23 12.68
N ALA A 359 -18.02 -4.94 12.82
CA ALA A 359 -17.45 -3.93 11.93
C ALA A 359 -16.01 -3.63 12.32
N ILE A 360 -15.16 -3.38 11.30
CA ILE A 360 -13.79 -2.89 11.45
C ILE A 360 -13.70 -1.52 10.82
N VAL A 361 -13.29 -0.54 11.61
CA VAL A 361 -13.11 0.83 11.14
C VAL A 361 -11.76 1.39 11.61
N ASN A 362 -11.16 2.25 10.80
CA ASN A 362 -9.88 2.91 11.09
C ASN A 362 -9.92 4.38 10.66
N ASN A 363 -8.97 5.18 11.11
CA ASN A 363 -8.81 6.54 10.59
C ASN A 363 -8.68 6.52 9.06
N LEU A 364 -9.25 7.51 8.39
CA LEU A 364 -9.10 7.66 6.95
C LEU A 364 -7.61 7.85 6.62
N SER A 365 -7.02 6.92 5.87
CA SER A 365 -5.63 7.02 5.46
C SER A 365 -5.44 8.10 4.38
N TYR A 366 -4.23 8.64 4.29
CA TYR A 366 -3.85 9.51 3.17
C TYR A 366 -4.06 8.84 1.82
N GLN A 367 -3.81 7.51 1.72
CA GLN A 367 -4.07 6.72 0.51
C GLN A 367 -5.53 6.80 0.06
N GLN A 368 -6.47 6.77 0.99
CA GLN A 368 -7.89 6.91 0.68
C GLN A 368 -8.30 8.37 0.51
N ALA A 369 -7.83 9.28 1.37
CA ALA A 369 -8.18 10.69 1.35
C ALA A 369 -7.95 11.35 -0.02
N ARG A 370 -6.86 11.01 -0.71
CA ARG A 370 -6.57 11.51 -2.05
C ARG A 370 -7.59 11.05 -3.11
N HIS A 371 -8.17 9.85 -2.99
CA HIS A 371 -9.22 9.37 -3.88
C HIS A 371 -10.54 10.11 -3.66
N TYR A 372 -10.80 10.53 -2.44
CA TYR A 372 -11.98 11.35 -2.09
C TYR A 372 -11.75 12.85 -2.32
N ASN A 373 -10.51 13.26 -2.63
CA ASN A 373 -10.08 14.66 -2.70
C ASN A 373 -10.53 15.46 -1.46
N ARG A 374 -10.22 14.96 -0.28
CA ARG A 374 -10.56 15.54 1.01
C ARG A 374 -9.40 15.42 2.00
N SER A 375 -9.49 16.15 3.11
CA SER A 375 -8.56 16.00 4.26
C SER A 375 -8.50 14.55 4.71
N ALA A 376 -7.35 14.11 5.24
CA ALA A 376 -7.17 12.78 5.83
C ALA A 376 -7.83 12.72 7.23
N THR A 377 -9.13 13.09 7.32
CA THR A 377 -9.94 13.09 8.52
C THR A 377 -11.23 12.32 8.32
N GLY A 378 -11.77 11.75 9.42
CA GLY A 378 -12.93 10.87 9.40
C GLY A 378 -12.56 9.40 9.59
N VAL A 379 -13.57 8.56 9.76
CA VAL A 379 -13.41 7.14 10.05
C VAL A 379 -13.82 6.30 8.85
N TYR A 380 -12.86 5.55 8.31
CA TYR A 380 -13.05 4.68 7.15
C TYR A 380 -13.60 3.31 7.58
N VAL A 381 -14.64 2.84 6.89
CA VAL A 381 -15.24 1.51 7.10
C VAL A 381 -14.49 0.48 6.26
N ALA A 382 -13.55 -0.23 6.88
CA ALA A 382 -12.78 -1.30 6.22
C ALA A 382 -13.61 -2.59 6.05
N ASN A 383 -14.44 -2.92 7.06
CA ASN A 383 -15.45 -3.97 7.01
C ASN A 383 -16.70 -3.46 7.71
N PRO A 384 -17.88 -3.48 7.07
CA PRO A 384 -19.12 -3.04 7.73
C PRO A 384 -19.63 -4.00 8.80
N GLY A 385 -19.17 -5.25 8.83
CA GLY A 385 -19.64 -6.26 9.77
C GLY A 385 -21.16 -6.39 9.79
N TYR A 386 -21.71 -6.83 10.92
CA TYR A 386 -23.14 -6.99 11.11
C TYR A 386 -23.87 -5.63 11.30
N LEU A 387 -23.41 -4.79 12.25
CA LEU A 387 -24.16 -3.59 12.62
C LEU A 387 -24.19 -2.52 11.52
N LEU A 388 -23.06 -2.24 10.89
CA LEU A 388 -23.03 -1.24 9.82
C LEU A 388 -23.74 -1.75 8.56
N SER A 389 -23.65 -3.06 8.26
CA SER A 389 -24.41 -3.67 7.16
C SER A 389 -25.91 -3.60 7.39
N LYS A 390 -26.38 -3.91 8.61
CA LYS A 390 -27.79 -3.77 9.00
C LYS A 390 -28.29 -2.32 8.83
N SER A 391 -27.40 -1.35 9.04
CA SER A 391 -27.65 0.07 8.85
C SER A 391 -27.47 0.55 7.41
N ALA A 392 -27.18 -0.35 6.45
CA ALA A 392 -26.87 -0.05 5.05
C ALA A 392 -25.71 0.95 4.89
N ILE A 393 -24.68 0.86 5.75
CA ILE A 393 -23.43 1.60 5.65
C ILE A 393 -22.38 0.65 5.03
N PRO A 394 -21.94 0.91 3.79
CA PRO A 394 -21.09 -0.03 3.06
C PRO A 394 -19.62 0.08 3.44
N ARG A 395 -18.83 -0.92 3.06
CA ARG A 395 -17.38 -0.81 2.98
C ARG A 395 -16.99 0.38 2.11
N GLY A 396 -15.93 1.10 2.52
CA GLY A 396 -15.47 2.30 1.81
C GLY A 396 -16.27 3.55 2.17
N ALA A 397 -17.25 3.48 3.06
CA ALA A 397 -17.85 4.67 3.64
C ALA A 397 -16.83 5.38 4.55
N VAL A 398 -16.87 6.71 4.57
CA VAL A 398 -16.14 7.54 5.54
C VAL A 398 -17.15 8.20 6.44
N ILE A 399 -17.21 7.77 7.70
CA ILE A 399 -18.07 8.35 8.72
C ILE A 399 -17.52 9.72 9.10
N THR A 400 -18.37 10.74 9.03
CA THR A 400 -18.02 12.15 9.31
C THR A 400 -18.81 12.75 10.45
N GLU A 401 -19.91 12.10 10.88
CA GLU A 401 -20.75 12.54 11.99
C GLU A 401 -21.45 11.33 12.60
N PHE A 402 -21.56 11.30 13.91
CA PHE A 402 -22.26 10.26 14.67
C PHE A 402 -23.03 10.93 15.83
N GLY A 403 -24.34 10.75 15.88
CA GLY A 403 -25.20 11.38 16.89
C GLY A 403 -25.07 12.91 16.92
N SER A 404 -24.99 13.56 15.74
CA SER A 404 -24.77 15.01 15.57
C SER A 404 -23.42 15.54 16.09
N LYS A 405 -22.47 14.66 16.45
CA LYS A 405 -21.09 15.01 16.77
C LYS A 405 -20.22 14.81 15.53
N PRO A 406 -19.34 15.75 15.17
CA PRO A 406 -18.36 15.53 14.11
C PRO A 406 -17.40 14.39 14.48
N ILE A 407 -17.03 13.57 13.50
CA ILE A 407 -16.11 12.47 13.65
C ILE A 407 -14.91 12.73 12.72
N GLU A 408 -13.80 13.13 13.31
CA GLU A 408 -12.55 13.39 12.60
C GLU A 408 -11.57 12.22 12.74
N SER A 409 -11.73 11.39 13.79
CA SER A 409 -10.85 10.28 14.13
C SER A 409 -11.61 9.11 14.77
N ILE A 410 -10.91 7.98 14.95
CA ILE A 410 -11.46 6.85 15.73
C ILE A 410 -11.64 7.20 17.22
N ASP A 411 -10.91 8.21 17.74
CA ASP A 411 -11.09 8.67 19.13
C ASP A 411 -12.47 9.26 19.32
N ASP A 412 -12.92 10.10 18.38
CA ASP A 412 -14.25 10.71 18.41
C ASP A 412 -15.35 9.65 18.30
N LEU A 413 -15.13 8.65 17.43
CA LEU A 413 -16.08 7.55 17.27
C LEU A 413 -16.10 6.64 18.51
N GLU A 414 -14.95 6.36 19.13
CA GLU A 414 -14.86 5.61 20.39
C GLU A 414 -15.65 6.33 21.50
N GLU A 415 -15.47 7.65 21.63
CA GLU A 415 -16.22 8.46 22.62
C GLU A 415 -17.73 8.39 22.36
N ALA A 416 -18.13 8.51 21.08
CA ALA A 416 -19.54 8.44 20.70
C ALA A 416 -20.15 7.06 21.03
N LEU A 417 -19.46 5.98 20.69
CA LEU A 417 -19.91 4.60 20.98
C LEU A 417 -19.97 4.31 22.48
N ASN A 418 -19.02 4.82 23.27
CA ASN A 418 -19.01 4.62 24.71
C ASN A 418 -20.22 5.24 25.41
N GLY A 419 -20.82 6.27 24.81
CA GLY A 419 -22.03 6.92 25.32
C GLY A 419 -23.33 6.16 25.04
N LEU A 420 -23.31 5.09 24.23
CA LEU A 420 -24.53 4.35 23.83
C LEU A 420 -24.77 3.12 24.71
N ALA A 421 -25.98 2.95 25.19
CA ALA A 421 -26.45 1.70 25.75
C ALA A 421 -26.84 0.69 24.66
N ASP A 422 -26.99 -0.56 25.06
CA ASP A 422 -27.55 -1.59 24.18
C ASP A 422 -28.99 -1.19 23.74
N GLY A 423 -29.26 -1.30 22.43
CA GLY A 423 -30.51 -0.91 21.78
C GLY A 423 -30.67 0.61 21.52
N ASP A 424 -29.72 1.46 21.93
CA ASP A 424 -29.76 2.89 21.61
C ASP A 424 -29.61 3.12 20.10
N ARG A 425 -30.33 4.16 19.63
CA ARG A 425 -30.32 4.52 18.19
C ARG A 425 -29.79 5.92 18.01
N GLU A 426 -28.87 6.00 17.02
CA GLU A 426 -28.27 7.27 16.61
C GLU A 426 -28.24 7.41 15.08
N GLN A 427 -28.00 8.64 14.63
CA GLN A 427 -27.80 8.93 13.22
C GLN A 427 -26.31 8.89 12.89
N VAL A 428 -25.99 8.23 11.78
CA VAL A 428 -24.62 8.20 11.22
C VAL A 428 -24.63 8.89 9.87
N ARG A 429 -23.80 9.90 9.73
CA ARG A 429 -23.54 10.59 8.46
C ARG A 429 -22.22 10.13 7.90
N TYR A 430 -22.23 9.77 6.61
CA TYR A 430 -21.04 9.32 5.91
C TYR A 430 -21.05 9.78 4.44
N VAL A 431 -19.89 9.71 3.82
CA VAL A 431 -19.70 9.88 2.37
C VAL A 431 -19.15 8.60 1.75
N THR A 432 -19.35 8.42 0.46
CA THR A 432 -18.76 7.30 -0.31
C THR A 432 -17.84 7.81 -1.40
N MET A 433 -16.99 6.95 -1.92
CA MET A 433 -16.05 7.31 -3.00
C MET A 433 -16.78 7.72 -4.29
N ASP A 434 -17.92 7.10 -4.58
CA ASP A 434 -18.70 7.41 -5.78
C ASP A 434 -19.37 8.78 -5.69
N ASN A 435 -19.63 9.25 -4.46
CA ASN A 435 -20.27 10.54 -4.22
C ASN A 435 -19.67 11.27 -3.01
N PRO A 436 -18.40 11.71 -3.07
CA PRO A 436 -17.70 12.27 -1.93
C PRO A 436 -18.22 13.67 -1.51
N GLN A 437 -19.00 14.32 -2.35
CA GLN A 437 -19.57 15.65 -2.10
C GLN A 437 -20.91 15.61 -1.38
N ASN A 438 -21.64 14.50 -1.46
CA ASN A 438 -22.96 14.36 -0.86
C ASN A 438 -22.95 13.36 0.28
N SER A 439 -23.30 13.83 1.47
CA SER A 439 -23.40 12.96 2.64
C SER A 439 -24.71 12.16 2.63
N ILE A 440 -24.62 10.96 3.13
CA ILE A 440 -25.75 10.04 3.35
C ILE A 440 -25.95 9.89 4.85
N VAL A 441 -27.21 9.88 5.30
CA VAL A 441 -27.55 9.65 6.71
C VAL A 441 -28.28 8.32 6.84
N ARG A 442 -27.92 7.54 7.84
CA ARG A 442 -28.57 6.28 8.22
C ARG A 442 -28.82 6.23 9.72
N SER A 443 -29.82 5.46 10.10
CA SER A 443 -30.04 5.13 11.52
C SER A 443 -29.17 3.92 11.87
N PHE A 444 -28.45 4.02 12.95
CA PHE A 444 -27.65 2.99 13.58
C PHE A 444 -28.28 2.59 14.89
N GLU A 445 -28.28 1.31 15.21
CA GLU A 445 -28.76 0.76 16.49
C GLU A 445 -27.62 -0.04 17.12
N MET A 446 -27.26 0.32 18.37
CA MET A 446 -26.15 -0.34 19.08
C MET A 446 -26.58 -1.72 19.56
N ASP A 447 -25.75 -2.72 19.32
CA ASP A 447 -25.87 -4.08 19.86
C ASP A 447 -24.59 -4.40 20.64
N ARG A 448 -24.72 -4.54 21.95
CA ARG A 448 -23.64 -4.92 22.86
C ARG A 448 -23.73 -6.34 23.38
N VAL A 449 -24.84 -7.02 23.08
CA VAL A 449 -25.10 -8.38 23.57
C VAL A 449 -24.18 -9.38 22.89
N TRP A 450 -24.05 -9.26 21.56
CA TRP A 450 -23.35 -10.25 20.74
C TRP A 450 -21.88 -9.89 20.45
N PHE A 451 -21.55 -8.61 20.48
CA PHE A 451 -20.24 -8.14 20.02
C PHE A 451 -19.60 -7.22 21.05
N PRO A 452 -18.41 -7.53 21.55
CA PRO A 452 -17.63 -6.59 22.33
C PRO A 452 -17.21 -5.40 21.46
N VAL A 453 -17.10 -4.24 22.09
CA VAL A 453 -16.45 -3.07 21.48
C VAL A 453 -15.01 -3.08 21.93
N ARG A 454 -14.07 -3.06 20.99
CA ARG A 454 -12.65 -3.09 21.31
C ARG A 454 -11.82 -2.24 20.35
N ARG A 455 -10.73 -1.68 20.87
CA ARG A 455 -9.72 -0.98 20.12
C ARG A 455 -8.45 -1.81 20.08
N CYS A 456 -7.90 -1.97 18.89
CA CYS A 456 -6.66 -2.69 18.67
C CYS A 456 -5.64 -1.75 18.06
N SER A 457 -4.42 -1.74 18.60
CA SER A 457 -3.32 -0.90 18.15
C SER A 457 -2.15 -1.76 17.72
N ARG A 458 -1.46 -1.38 16.64
CA ARG A 458 -0.31 -2.10 16.14
C ARG A 458 0.92 -1.85 17.01
N ASP A 459 1.55 -2.93 17.44
CA ASP A 459 2.87 -2.90 18.05
C ASP A 459 3.93 -3.27 16.98
N ASP A 460 4.61 -2.28 16.46
CA ASP A 460 5.63 -2.46 15.42
C ASP A 460 6.89 -3.19 15.92
N ALA A 461 7.11 -3.30 17.22
CA ALA A 461 8.24 -4.04 17.79
C ALA A 461 8.02 -5.54 17.73
N THR A 462 6.80 -5.98 17.98
CA THR A 462 6.39 -7.39 18.02
C THR A 462 5.59 -7.86 16.83
N GLY A 463 5.08 -6.92 16.01
CA GLY A 463 4.22 -7.19 14.86
C GLY A 463 2.81 -7.67 15.22
N ILE A 464 2.43 -7.63 16.51
CA ILE A 464 1.11 -8.02 16.98
C ILE A 464 0.19 -6.81 17.12
N TRP A 465 -1.11 -7.10 17.32
CA TRP A 465 -2.16 -6.10 17.53
C TRP A 465 -2.88 -6.34 18.86
N PRO A 466 -2.29 -5.87 19.98
CA PRO A 466 -2.98 -5.94 21.25
C PRO A 466 -4.29 -5.15 21.21
N CYS A 467 -5.33 -5.76 21.77
CA CYS A 467 -6.65 -5.15 21.84
C CYS A 467 -7.04 -4.87 23.30
N ARG A 468 -7.65 -3.72 23.54
CA ARG A 468 -8.35 -3.42 24.80
C ARG A 468 -9.86 -3.42 24.54
N GLU A 469 -10.61 -4.04 25.44
CA GLU A 469 -12.06 -3.95 25.41
C GLU A 469 -12.50 -2.60 25.98
N LEU A 470 -13.50 -2.01 25.34
CA LEU A 470 -14.21 -0.86 25.87
C LEU A 470 -15.29 -1.37 26.82
N GLY A 471 -15.62 -0.60 27.84
CA GLY A 471 -16.58 -1.02 28.85
C GLY A 471 -17.97 -1.38 28.27
N PRO A 472 -18.84 -1.96 29.10
CA PRO A 472 -20.16 -2.44 28.66
C PRO A 472 -21.09 -1.32 28.16
N GLY A 473 -20.70 -0.06 28.29
CA GLY A 473 -21.54 1.11 28.03
C GLY A 473 -22.51 1.40 29.16
N PRO A 474 -23.39 2.41 28.99
CA PRO A 474 -24.44 2.73 29.93
C PRO A 474 -25.45 1.57 30.05
N GLU A 475 -26.13 1.51 31.17
CA GLU A 475 -27.27 0.58 31.32
C GLU A 475 -28.40 0.96 30.35
N PRO A 476 -29.00 -0.04 29.66
CA PRO A 476 -30.08 0.24 28.73
C PRO A 476 -31.30 0.78 29.45
N SER A 477 -32.00 1.72 28.81
CA SER A 477 -33.28 2.20 29.33
C SER A 477 -34.28 1.07 29.46
N PRO A 478 -35.09 1.01 30.48
CA PRO A 478 -36.12 -0.01 30.60
C PRO A 478 -37.00 -0.06 29.34
N PRO A 479 -37.34 -1.24 28.84
CA PRO A 479 -38.18 -1.34 27.65
C PRO A 479 -39.53 -0.64 27.87
N LYS A 480 -39.90 0.22 26.92
CA LYS A 480 -41.23 0.82 26.92
C LYS A 480 -42.24 -0.24 26.56
N VAL A 481 -43.10 -0.57 27.53
CA VAL A 481 -44.24 -1.46 27.31
C VAL A 481 -45.23 -0.77 26.37
N GLY A 482 -45.31 -1.29 25.14
CA GLY A 482 -46.31 -0.85 24.17
C GLY A 482 -47.56 -1.72 24.26
N HIS A 483 -48.69 -1.09 24.23
CA HIS A 483 -49.96 -1.79 24.10
C HIS A 483 -50.50 -1.56 22.70
N THR A 484 -50.86 -2.65 22.01
CA THR A 484 -51.54 -2.58 20.72
C THR A 484 -52.93 -3.21 20.86
N GLN A 485 -53.90 -2.63 20.20
CA GLN A 485 -55.20 -3.26 20.09
C GLN A 485 -55.13 -4.29 18.96
N LEU A 486 -55.48 -5.52 19.29
CA LEU A 486 -55.62 -6.55 18.29
C LEU A 486 -56.76 -6.20 17.34
N LYS A 487 -56.58 -6.44 16.04
CA LYS A 487 -57.61 -6.30 15.04
C LYS A 487 -58.77 -7.23 15.39
N GLU A 488 -60.01 -6.68 15.42
CA GLU A 488 -61.17 -7.49 15.56
C GLU A 488 -61.45 -8.31 14.29
N TYR A 489 -61.72 -9.59 14.45
CA TYR A 489 -62.02 -10.50 13.38
C TYR A 489 -63.46 -10.92 13.46
N ASP A 490 -64.18 -11.00 12.33
CA ASP A 490 -65.57 -11.38 12.24
C ASP A 490 -65.78 -12.86 12.55
N ASP A 491 -64.89 -13.75 12.12
CA ASP A 491 -64.97 -15.17 12.41
C ASP A 491 -64.66 -15.48 13.88
N PRO A 492 -65.60 -16.06 14.61
CA PRO A 492 -65.41 -16.34 16.05
C PRO A 492 -64.25 -17.27 16.35
N ARG A 493 -63.86 -18.15 15.42
CA ARG A 493 -62.75 -19.09 15.59
C ARG A 493 -61.42 -18.31 15.49
N VAL A 494 -61.31 -17.41 14.51
CA VAL A 494 -60.14 -16.52 14.38
C VAL A 494 -60.02 -15.63 15.60
N ARG A 495 -61.09 -15.03 16.08
CA ARG A 495 -61.14 -14.21 17.27
C ARG A 495 -60.65 -14.94 18.53
N ALA A 496 -61.00 -16.22 18.66
CA ALA A 496 -60.61 -17.06 19.79
C ALA A 496 -59.08 -17.35 19.82
N ILE A 497 -58.43 -17.53 18.64
CA ILE A 497 -57.04 -17.92 18.58
C ILE A 497 -56.07 -16.76 18.35
N ALA A 498 -56.55 -15.65 17.77
CA ALA A 498 -55.69 -14.49 17.44
C ALA A 498 -54.92 -13.94 18.66
N PRO A 499 -55.48 -13.86 19.88
CA PRO A 499 -54.74 -13.40 21.06
C PRO A 499 -53.60 -14.33 21.50
N SER A 500 -53.61 -15.57 21.02
CA SER A 500 -52.57 -16.57 21.33
C SER A 500 -51.45 -16.63 20.28
N LEU A 501 -51.60 -15.87 19.20
CA LEU A 501 -50.56 -15.81 18.14
C LEU A 501 -49.52 -14.78 18.50
N VAL A 502 -48.26 -15.16 18.39
CA VAL A 502 -47.13 -14.28 18.61
C VAL A 502 -46.23 -14.32 17.34
N VAL A 503 -45.67 -13.17 17.01
CA VAL A 503 -44.60 -13.09 16.02
C VAL A 503 -43.31 -13.16 16.79
N VAL A 504 -42.48 -14.14 16.47
CA VAL A 504 -41.15 -14.26 17.00
C VAL A 504 -40.19 -13.71 15.94
N THR A 505 -39.52 -12.63 16.28
CA THR A 505 -38.41 -12.08 15.50
C THR A 505 -37.13 -12.41 16.20
N PHE A 506 -36.14 -12.84 15.43
CA PHE A 506 -34.79 -13.06 15.94
C PHE A 506 -33.79 -12.60 14.86
N ASP A 507 -32.67 -12.05 15.32
CA ASP A 507 -31.57 -11.69 14.47
C ASP A 507 -30.48 -12.75 14.59
N LEU A 508 -29.93 -13.18 13.46
CA LEU A 508 -28.74 -14.02 13.41
C LEU A 508 -27.55 -13.10 13.18
N PRO A 509 -26.66 -12.92 14.17
CA PRO A 509 -25.52 -12.02 14.02
C PRO A 509 -24.41 -12.57 13.12
N TYR A 510 -24.56 -13.83 12.67
CA TYR A 510 -23.60 -14.51 11.81
C TYR A 510 -24.33 -15.04 10.57
N THR A 511 -24.21 -14.32 9.47
CA THR A 511 -24.69 -14.76 8.15
C THR A 511 -23.57 -14.69 7.12
#